data_a99d81e4f20c78a04b278824d73354bf
#
_entry.id   a99d81e4f20c78a04b278824d73354bf
#
_cell.length_a   1.000
_cell.length_b   1.000
_cell.length_c   1.000
_cell.angle_alpha   90.00
_cell.angle_beta   90.00
_cell.angle_gamma   90.00
#
_symmetry.space_group_name_H-M   'P 1'
#
loop_
_entity.id
_entity.type
_entity.pdbx_description
1 polymer ?
#
loop_
_entity_poly.entity_id
_entity_poly.type
_entity_poly.pdbx_seq_one_letter_code
_entity_poly.pdbx_strand_id
1 'polypeptide(L)'
;MLSANFLMSQGECCGNGCVNCPYIPRHKKGNKNINNSKIQSKSILYNWSEIMSEYLKMPMIGLGTWLLPNEIAEEVTTSALNLGYRHIDTAQAYRNETGIGDAIKKSSLSRDDLFITTKMWPGMEPDNNFQNYDSVINSCNQSLSMLQINEIDLYLIHAPFAKDLRLEQWQAFLDLKKDGKVKNIGVSNYNSHHLQEIEDAGFEMPAANQIEIHPYHLIRPTLDSYMTEHKILPIAYSSLAPIPNWREGSRWNGKPEQMKTGSMPYEDIAIKYQVSAPQLLLKWGIQMGYPVLPKSVKKDRLKENINLDHFEISLEDMTALTNAHLDQQKCLAWSNGFDPLDSE
;
A
#
# COMPACT_ATOMS: atom_id res chain seq x y z
N MET A 1 -2.46 1.30 22.86
CA MET A 1 -2.22 0.03 23.61
C MET A 1 -1.16 -0.75 22.81
N LEU A 2 -0.03 -1.14 23.40
CA LEU A 2 1.04 -1.81 22.65
C LEU A 2 0.59 -3.20 22.18
N SER A 3 0.84 -3.53 20.89
CA SER A 3 0.52 -4.85 20.35
C SER A 3 1.41 -5.95 20.95
N ALA A 4 0.94 -7.21 20.91
CA ALA A 4 1.73 -8.35 21.39
C ALA A 4 3.04 -8.47 20.59
N ASN A 5 3.03 -8.15 19.28
CA ASN A 5 4.20 -8.19 18.40
C ASN A 5 5.24 -7.15 18.78
N PHE A 6 4.83 -5.90 19.05
CA PHE A 6 5.74 -4.88 19.56
C PHE A 6 6.37 -5.33 20.88
N LEU A 7 5.59 -5.92 21.78
CA LEU A 7 6.10 -6.41 23.07
C LEU A 7 7.05 -7.61 22.89
N MET A 8 6.84 -8.45 21.88
CA MET A 8 7.77 -9.55 21.53
C MET A 8 9.08 -9.03 20.94
N SER A 9 9.05 -7.98 20.13
CA SER A 9 10.27 -7.39 19.54
C SER A 9 11.23 -6.80 20.59
N GLN A 10 10.76 -6.57 21.83
CA GLN A 10 11.62 -6.15 22.95
C GLN A 10 12.49 -7.29 23.51
N GLY A 11 12.29 -8.54 23.07
CA GLY A 11 13.05 -9.73 23.49
C GLY A 11 12.75 -10.22 24.91
N GLU A 12 12.18 -9.40 25.77
CA GLU A 12 11.82 -9.78 27.16
C GLU A 12 10.66 -8.93 27.72
N CYS A 13 10.00 -9.45 28.75
CA CYS A 13 8.91 -8.74 29.42
C CYS A 13 9.42 -7.52 30.20
N CYS A 14 8.88 -6.34 29.93
CA CYS A 14 9.20 -5.08 30.65
C CYS A 14 8.65 -5.01 32.08
N GLY A 15 7.69 -5.86 32.44
CA GLY A 15 7.01 -5.86 33.75
C GLY A 15 5.92 -4.81 33.95
N ASN A 16 5.57 -4.01 32.92
CA ASN A 16 4.71 -2.83 33.05
C ASN A 16 3.20 -3.09 32.93
N GLY A 17 2.73 -4.32 33.14
CA GLY A 17 1.28 -4.61 33.20
C GLY A 17 0.56 -4.51 31.87
N CYS A 18 1.22 -4.70 30.72
CA CYS A 18 0.64 -4.56 29.39
C CYS A 18 -0.52 -5.55 29.18
N VAL A 19 -1.68 -5.07 28.69
CA VAL A 19 -2.87 -5.90 28.45
C VAL A 19 -2.58 -7.04 27.48
N ASN A 20 -1.76 -6.80 26.46
CA ASN A 20 -1.39 -7.78 25.43
C ASN A 20 -0.05 -8.47 25.69
N CYS A 21 0.41 -8.54 26.93
CA CYS A 21 1.71 -9.15 27.27
C CYS A 21 1.83 -10.59 26.71
N PRO A 22 2.78 -10.85 25.79
CA PRO A 22 2.93 -12.18 25.17
C PRO A 22 3.68 -13.20 26.03
N TYR A 23 4.31 -12.75 27.13
CA TYR A 23 5.18 -13.61 27.96
C TYR A 23 4.41 -14.34 29.06
N ILE A 24 4.89 -15.56 29.43
CA ILE A 24 4.34 -16.36 30.53
C ILE A 24 5.45 -16.66 31.56
N PRO A 25 5.26 -16.36 32.84
CA PRO A 25 4.12 -15.60 33.40
C PRO A 25 4.14 -14.14 32.96
N ARG A 26 2.95 -13.57 32.81
CA ARG A 26 2.78 -12.16 32.41
C ARG A 26 3.38 -11.21 33.43
N HIS A 27 3.82 -10.06 32.95
CA HIS A 27 4.29 -8.91 33.76
C HIS A 27 5.50 -9.21 34.67
N LYS A 28 6.25 -10.27 34.35
CA LYS A 28 7.51 -10.55 35.05
C LYS A 28 8.66 -9.96 34.25
N LYS A 29 9.26 -8.89 34.75
CA LYS A 29 10.42 -8.23 34.12
C LYS A 29 11.55 -9.22 33.80
N GLY A 30 12.11 -9.12 32.60
CA GLY A 30 13.18 -10.01 32.12
C GLY A 30 12.72 -11.42 31.68
N ASN A 31 11.40 -11.70 31.69
CA ASN A 31 10.89 -12.98 31.23
C ASN A 31 10.94 -13.08 29.71
N LYS A 32 11.59 -14.13 29.21
CA LYS A 32 11.73 -14.41 27.76
C LYS A 32 10.80 -15.54 27.28
N ASN A 33 10.05 -16.18 28.18
CA ASN A 33 9.14 -17.25 27.80
C ASN A 33 7.86 -16.70 27.17
N ILE A 34 7.68 -16.98 25.90
CA ILE A 34 6.53 -16.51 25.12
C ILE A 34 5.36 -17.49 25.24
N ASN A 35 4.16 -16.95 25.40
CA ASN A 35 2.92 -17.74 25.37
C ASN A 35 2.54 -18.10 23.94
N ASN A 36 3.01 -19.22 23.44
CA ASN A 36 2.70 -19.73 22.10
C ASN A 36 1.20 -19.94 21.86
N SER A 37 0.39 -20.19 22.92
CA SER A 37 -1.07 -20.30 22.75
C SER A 37 -1.77 -18.97 22.43
N LYS A 38 -1.12 -17.84 22.74
CA LYS A 38 -1.56 -16.49 22.32
C LYS A 38 -1.02 -16.06 20.96
N ILE A 39 0.02 -16.73 20.48
CA ILE A 39 0.57 -16.54 19.12
C ILE A 39 -0.26 -17.37 18.12
N GLN A 40 -0.99 -18.40 18.61
CA GLN A 40 -1.84 -19.21 17.75
C GLN A 40 -3.00 -18.36 17.17
N SER A 41 -2.79 -17.98 15.95
CA SER A 41 -3.77 -17.86 14.85
C SER A 41 -4.66 -16.66 14.70
N LYS A 42 -4.71 -15.66 15.58
CA LYS A 42 -5.61 -14.50 15.33
C LYS A 42 -5.02 -13.10 15.44
N SER A 43 -3.78 -12.93 15.88
CA SER A 43 -3.25 -11.59 16.20
C SER A 43 -2.14 -11.07 15.29
N ILE A 44 -1.64 -11.87 14.34
CA ILE A 44 -0.62 -11.40 13.38
C ILE A 44 -1.27 -11.06 12.03
N LEU A 45 -2.32 -11.76 11.65
CA LEU A 45 -3.13 -11.42 10.50
C LEU A 45 -4.32 -10.62 11.02
N TYR A 46 -4.19 -9.30 11.09
CA TYR A 46 -5.37 -8.45 11.18
C TYR A 46 -6.28 -8.88 10.04
N ASN A 47 -7.56 -9.09 10.34
CA ASN A 47 -8.53 -9.49 9.34
C ASN A 47 -8.87 -8.27 8.46
N TRP A 48 -7.84 -7.69 7.81
CA TRP A 48 -8.01 -6.61 6.84
C TRP A 48 -8.97 -7.02 5.73
N SER A 49 -9.08 -8.33 5.44
CA SER A 49 -10.05 -8.85 4.48
C SER A 49 -11.50 -8.62 4.93
N GLU A 50 -11.80 -8.70 6.25
CA GLU A 50 -13.14 -8.36 6.76
C GLU A 50 -13.42 -6.86 6.65
N ILE A 51 -12.44 -6.01 6.98
CA ILE A 51 -12.56 -4.55 6.81
C ILE A 51 -12.77 -4.21 5.34
N MET A 52 -12.04 -4.84 4.43
CA MET A 52 -12.18 -4.64 2.99
C MET A 52 -13.52 -5.06 2.44
N SER A 53 -14.02 -6.24 2.85
CA SER A 53 -15.32 -6.74 2.37
C SER A 53 -16.47 -5.87 2.85
N GLU A 54 -16.35 -5.27 4.03
CA GLU A 54 -17.40 -4.44 4.63
C GLU A 54 -17.39 -2.99 4.12
N TYR A 55 -16.22 -2.38 3.95
CA TYR A 55 -16.11 -0.93 3.68
C TYR A 55 -15.71 -0.57 2.25
N LEU A 56 -14.70 -1.21 1.66
CA LEU A 56 -14.14 -0.78 0.37
C LEU A 56 -14.46 -1.69 -0.80
N LYS A 57 -14.67 -3.00 -0.59
CA LYS A 57 -14.83 -4.01 -1.67
C LYS A 57 -13.71 -3.96 -2.73
N MET A 58 -12.51 -3.58 -2.33
CA MET A 58 -11.35 -3.44 -3.21
C MET A 58 -10.75 -4.80 -3.54
N PRO A 59 -10.50 -5.13 -4.83
CA PRO A 59 -9.73 -6.33 -5.17
C PRO A 59 -8.31 -6.29 -4.58
N MET A 60 -7.86 -7.43 -4.03
CA MET A 60 -6.55 -7.57 -3.38
C MET A 60 -5.37 -7.39 -4.33
N ILE A 61 -5.58 -7.53 -5.63
CA ILE A 61 -4.56 -7.31 -6.65
C ILE A 61 -5.03 -6.22 -7.60
N GLY A 62 -4.30 -5.11 -7.66
CA GLY A 62 -4.53 -4.03 -8.60
C GLY A 62 -3.43 -3.92 -9.64
N LEU A 63 -3.75 -3.40 -10.83
CA LEU A 63 -2.75 -2.95 -11.79
C LEU A 63 -2.17 -1.61 -11.31
N GLY A 64 -0.92 -1.61 -10.84
CA GLY A 64 -0.18 -0.38 -10.65
C GLY A 64 0.29 0.21 -11.98
N THR A 65 0.17 1.53 -12.14
CA THR A 65 0.49 2.19 -13.43
C THR A 65 1.64 3.20 -13.34
N TRP A 66 2.32 3.31 -12.21
CA TRP A 66 3.49 4.18 -12.11
C TRP A 66 4.59 3.78 -13.09
N LEU A 67 5.19 4.75 -13.77
CA LEU A 67 6.15 4.56 -14.87
C LEU A 67 5.57 3.77 -16.07
N LEU A 68 4.27 3.78 -16.25
CA LEU A 68 3.63 3.31 -17.47
C LEU A 68 3.44 4.52 -18.39
N PRO A 69 4.12 4.58 -19.56
CA PRO A 69 3.94 5.68 -20.51
C PRO A 69 2.50 5.74 -21.03
N ASN A 70 1.97 6.96 -21.24
CA ASN A 70 0.58 7.14 -21.69
C ASN A 70 0.33 6.48 -23.07
N GLU A 71 1.33 6.45 -23.93
CA GLU A 71 1.27 5.90 -25.29
C GLU A 71 0.93 4.41 -25.33
N ILE A 72 1.26 3.67 -24.25
CA ILE A 72 0.96 2.24 -24.13
C ILE A 72 -0.01 1.93 -22.99
N ALA A 73 -0.50 2.95 -22.29
CA ALA A 73 -1.37 2.76 -21.12
C ALA A 73 -2.69 2.09 -21.50
N GLU A 74 -3.27 2.43 -22.65
CA GLU A 74 -4.48 1.78 -23.17
C GLU A 74 -4.25 0.29 -23.40
N GLU A 75 -3.19 -0.08 -24.13
CA GLU A 75 -2.88 -1.47 -24.47
C GLU A 75 -2.64 -2.34 -23.22
N VAL A 76 -1.82 -1.81 -22.30
CA VAL A 76 -1.47 -2.54 -21.08
C VAL A 76 -2.69 -2.69 -20.17
N THR A 77 -3.49 -1.63 -20.00
CA THR A 77 -4.72 -1.68 -19.18
C THR A 77 -5.73 -2.65 -19.79
N THR A 78 -5.96 -2.59 -21.12
CA THR A 78 -6.83 -3.54 -21.83
C THR A 78 -6.36 -4.99 -21.62
N SER A 79 -5.04 -5.23 -21.71
CA SER A 79 -4.46 -6.55 -21.46
C SER A 79 -4.71 -7.02 -20.03
N ALA A 80 -4.56 -6.15 -19.05
CA ALA A 80 -4.83 -6.46 -17.64
C ALA A 80 -6.31 -6.77 -17.39
N LEU A 81 -7.23 -5.96 -17.92
CA LEU A 81 -8.67 -6.19 -17.79
C LEU A 81 -9.08 -7.54 -18.40
N ASN A 82 -8.53 -7.91 -19.58
CA ASN A 82 -8.75 -9.20 -20.22
C ASN A 82 -8.17 -10.39 -19.44
N LEU A 83 -7.14 -10.18 -18.61
CA LEU A 83 -6.56 -11.16 -17.70
C LEU A 83 -7.31 -11.29 -16.37
N GLY A 84 -8.32 -10.45 -16.12
CA GLY A 84 -9.13 -10.52 -14.92
C GLY A 84 -8.81 -9.45 -13.86
N TYR A 85 -7.92 -8.52 -14.11
CA TYR A 85 -7.77 -7.36 -13.22
C TYR A 85 -9.07 -6.57 -13.15
N ARG A 86 -9.44 -6.16 -11.94
CA ARG A 86 -10.64 -5.34 -11.68
C ARG A 86 -10.33 -4.09 -10.85
N HIS A 87 -9.10 -3.97 -10.34
CA HIS A 87 -8.59 -2.78 -9.66
C HIS A 87 -7.46 -2.17 -10.51
N ILE A 88 -7.56 -0.87 -10.78
CA ILE A 88 -6.54 -0.08 -11.48
C ILE A 88 -6.14 1.06 -10.55
N ASP A 89 -4.84 1.16 -10.28
CA ASP A 89 -4.24 2.21 -9.47
C ASP A 89 -3.38 3.13 -10.34
N THR A 90 -3.77 4.39 -10.43
CA THR A 90 -3.05 5.44 -11.14
C THR A 90 -2.86 6.70 -10.28
N ALA A 91 -2.41 7.78 -10.85
CA ALA A 91 -2.29 9.10 -10.23
C ALA A 91 -2.15 10.21 -11.28
N GLN A 92 -2.59 11.41 -10.95
CA GLN A 92 -2.39 12.63 -11.75
C GLN A 92 -0.91 12.81 -12.16
N ALA A 93 0.00 12.59 -11.20
CA ALA A 93 1.44 12.73 -11.42
C ALA A 93 2.02 11.72 -12.42
N TYR A 94 1.33 10.62 -12.72
CA TYR A 94 1.81 9.60 -13.66
C TYR A 94 1.55 9.99 -15.12
N ARG A 95 0.63 10.94 -15.36
CA ARG A 95 0.29 11.48 -16.69
C ARG A 95 -0.16 10.42 -17.68
N ASN A 96 -0.86 9.39 -17.21
CA ASN A 96 -1.33 8.27 -18.02
C ASN A 96 -2.83 7.97 -17.85
N GLU A 97 -3.55 8.82 -17.13
CA GLU A 97 -4.98 8.66 -16.87
C GLU A 97 -5.81 8.61 -18.18
N THR A 98 -5.40 9.34 -19.23
CA THR A 98 -6.10 9.35 -20.53
C THR A 98 -6.06 7.97 -21.19
N GLY A 99 -4.89 7.34 -21.30
CA GLY A 99 -4.78 6.01 -21.90
C GLY A 99 -5.51 4.94 -21.08
N ILE A 100 -5.54 5.10 -19.75
CA ILE A 100 -6.32 4.22 -18.85
C ILE A 100 -7.83 4.43 -19.11
N GLY A 101 -8.29 5.67 -19.23
CA GLY A 101 -9.68 6.02 -19.53
C GLY A 101 -10.13 5.44 -20.87
N ASP A 102 -9.28 5.50 -21.90
CA ASP A 102 -9.56 4.90 -23.21
C ASP A 102 -9.74 3.38 -23.11
N ALA A 103 -8.92 2.70 -22.30
CA ALA A 103 -9.07 1.26 -22.06
C ALA A 103 -10.37 0.92 -21.32
N ILE A 104 -10.72 1.71 -20.28
CA ILE A 104 -11.96 1.53 -19.53
C ILE A 104 -13.16 1.69 -20.45
N LYS A 105 -13.20 2.76 -21.23
CA LYS A 105 -14.30 3.08 -22.18
C LYS A 105 -14.49 2.00 -23.25
N LYS A 106 -13.38 1.44 -23.75
CA LYS A 106 -13.40 0.36 -24.77
C LYS A 106 -13.69 -1.02 -24.20
N SER A 107 -13.61 -1.18 -22.89
CA SER A 107 -13.89 -2.42 -22.20
C SER A 107 -15.37 -2.80 -22.31
N SER A 108 -15.65 -4.10 -22.36
CA SER A 108 -17.01 -4.63 -22.23
C SER A 108 -17.50 -4.77 -20.78
N LEU A 109 -16.65 -4.41 -19.81
CA LEU A 109 -16.96 -4.48 -18.39
C LEU A 109 -17.88 -3.34 -17.97
N SER A 110 -18.79 -3.61 -17.05
CA SER A 110 -19.54 -2.54 -16.38
C SER A 110 -18.61 -1.67 -15.53
N ARG A 111 -18.91 -0.39 -15.37
CA ARG A 111 -18.17 0.49 -14.45
C ARG A 111 -18.17 -0.05 -13.02
N ASP A 112 -19.24 -0.71 -12.61
CA ASP A 112 -19.40 -1.29 -11.27
C ASP A 112 -18.56 -2.56 -11.06
N ASP A 113 -18.05 -3.17 -12.14
CA ASP A 113 -17.10 -4.28 -12.06
C ASP A 113 -15.68 -3.81 -11.77
N LEU A 114 -15.42 -2.49 -11.84
CA LEU A 114 -14.10 -1.91 -11.73
C LEU A 114 -13.95 -1.10 -10.44
N PHE A 115 -12.79 -1.21 -9.83
CA PHE A 115 -12.32 -0.36 -8.74
C PHE A 115 -11.19 0.54 -9.25
N ILE A 116 -11.41 1.84 -9.31
CA ILE A 116 -10.45 2.80 -9.85
C ILE A 116 -9.91 3.68 -8.71
N THR A 117 -8.59 3.60 -8.51
CA THR A 117 -7.86 4.49 -7.61
C THR A 117 -7.06 5.49 -8.42
N THR A 118 -7.19 6.77 -8.11
CA THR A 118 -6.25 7.80 -8.56
C THR A 118 -5.89 8.75 -7.44
N LYS A 119 -4.86 9.61 -7.66
CA LYS A 119 -4.26 10.41 -6.60
C LYS A 119 -4.01 11.84 -7.07
N MET A 120 -4.37 12.81 -6.25
CA MET A 120 -4.02 14.21 -6.41
C MET A 120 -2.58 14.43 -5.94
N TRP A 121 -1.77 15.10 -6.76
CA TRP A 121 -0.44 15.54 -6.34
C TRP A 121 -0.54 16.79 -5.47
N PRO A 122 -0.08 16.77 -4.20
CA PRO A 122 -0.31 17.87 -3.26
C PRO A 122 0.53 19.12 -3.52
N GLY A 123 1.53 19.04 -4.40
CA GLY A 123 2.62 19.99 -4.52
C GLY A 123 3.85 19.54 -3.75
N MET A 124 4.99 20.18 -4.01
CA MET A 124 6.28 19.85 -3.39
C MET A 124 7.25 21.03 -3.51
N GLU A 125 8.11 21.23 -2.49
CA GLU A 125 9.29 22.09 -2.61
C GLU A 125 10.33 21.46 -3.57
N PRO A 126 11.13 22.25 -4.29
CA PRO A 126 11.18 23.73 -4.31
C PRO A 126 10.20 24.39 -5.30
N ASP A 127 9.35 23.62 -5.98
CA ASP A 127 8.46 24.14 -7.04
C ASP A 127 7.34 25.03 -6.48
N ASN A 128 7.08 24.98 -5.18
CA ASN A 128 6.07 25.74 -4.46
C ASN A 128 4.68 25.73 -5.15
N ASN A 129 4.35 24.60 -5.77
CA ASN A 129 3.11 24.38 -6.54
C ASN A 129 2.04 23.66 -5.71
N PHE A 130 1.93 24.02 -4.44
CA PHE A 130 0.98 23.41 -3.51
C PHE A 130 -0.46 23.66 -3.92
N GLN A 131 -1.26 22.61 -3.82
CA GLN A 131 -2.67 22.63 -4.15
C GLN A 131 -3.49 23.16 -2.95
N ASN A 132 -4.25 24.21 -3.17
CA ASN A 132 -5.28 24.70 -2.26
C ASN A 132 -6.62 24.01 -2.55
N TYR A 133 -7.67 24.34 -1.79
CA TYR A 133 -9.01 23.78 -1.92
C TYR A 133 -9.52 23.76 -3.37
N ASP A 134 -9.55 24.91 -4.06
CA ASP A 134 -10.09 25.03 -5.42
C ASP A 134 -9.29 24.22 -6.43
N SER A 135 -7.96 24.18 -6.29
CA SER A 135 -7.10 23.41 -7.18
C SER A 135 -7.24 21.90 -6.96
N VAL A 136 -7.53 21.44 -5.74
CA VAL A 136 -7.88 20.04 -5.45
C VAL A 136 -9.18 19.63 -6.15
N ILE A 137 -10.24 20.46 -6.06
CA ILE A 137 -11.51 20.22 -6.77
C ILE A 137 -11.29 20.15 -8.28
N ASN A 138 -10.51 21.07 -8.84
CA ASN A 138 -10.18 21.08 -10.26
C ASN A 138 -9.37 19.84 -10.68
N SER A 139 -8.40 19.41 -9.87
CA SER A 139 -7.60 18.20 -10.10
C SER A 139 -8.48 16.95 -10.16
N CYS A 140 -9.44 16.80 -9.26
CA CYS A 140 -10.39 15.69 -9.29
C CYS A 140 -11.23 15.69 -10.57
N ASN A 141 -11.78 16.85 -10.96
CA ASN A 141 -12.56 16.97 -12.19
C ASN A 141 -11.73 16.67 -13.44
N GLN A 142 -10.45 17.03 -13.47
CA GLN A 142 -9.52 16.67 -14.55
C GLN A 142 -9.29 15.15 -14.59
N SER A 143 -9.02 14.51 -13.46
CA SER A 143 -8.84 13.04 -13.38
C SER A 143 -10.11 12.31 -13.85
N LEU A 144 -11.30 12.73 -13.42
CA LEU A 144 -12.57 12.18 -13.89
C LEU A 144 -12.71 12.29 -15.42
N SER A 145 -12.37 13.46 -15.98
CA SER A 145 -12.41 13.70 -17.43
C SER A 145 -11.40 12.83 -18.18
N MET A 146 -10.14 12.73 -17.72
CA MET A 146 -9.09 11.92 -18.35
C MET A 146 -9.41 10.43 -18.27
N LEU A 147 -9.90 9.96 -17.13
CA LEU A 147 -10.33 8.58 -16.93
C LEU A 147 -11.66 8.25 -17.61
N GLN A 148 -12.39 9.25 -18.12
CA GLN A 148 -13.70 9.13 -18.77
C GLN A 148 -14.73 8.40 -17.90
N ILE A 149 -14.72 8.68 -16.59
CA ILE A 149 -15.63 8.13 -15.59
C ILE A 149 -16.34 9.27 -14.84
N ASN A 150 -17.48 8.97 -14.23
CA ASN A 150 -18.26 9.97 -13.47
C ASN A 150 -17.92 9.97 -11.98
N GLU A 151 -17.32 8.89 -11.47
CA GLU A 151 -17.04 8.71 -10.06
C GLU A 151 -15.77 7.85 -9.87
N ILE A 152 -14.89 8.25 -8.96
CA ILE A 152 -13.67 7.53 -8.56
C ILE A 152 -14.00 6.65 -7.35
N ASP A 153 -13.55 5.38 -7.32
CA ASP A 153 -13.81 4.48 -6.18
C ASP A 153 -12.95 4.84 -4.96
N LEU A 154 -11.68 5.23 -5.18
CA LEU A 154 -10.79 5.71 -4.13
C LEU A 154 -9.91 6.86 -4.63
N TYR A 155 -10.04 8.03 -4.01
CA TYR A 155 -9.23 9.21 -4.32
C TYR A 155 -8.25 9.48 -3.19
N LEU A 156 -6.95 9.62 -3.50
CA LEU A 156 -5.91 9.76 -2.49
C LEU A 156 -5.18 11.11 -2.60
N ILE A 157 -4.81 11.70 -1.47
CA ILE A 157 -3.71 12.67 -1.42
C ILE A 157 -2.41 11.87 -1.55
N HIS A 158 -1.58 12.17 -2.58
CA HIS A 158 -0.46 11.31 -2.97
C HIS A 158 0.70 11.29 -1.96
N ALA A 159 0.89 12.38 -1.21
CA ALA A 159 1.92 12.50 -0.18
C ALA A 159 1.59 13.65 0.79
N PRO A 160 2.19 13.71 2.00
CA PRO A 160 1.88 14.72 3.02
C PRO A 160 2.62 16.06 2.84
N PHE A 161 3.17 16.36 1.65
CA PHE A 161 4.17 17.44 1.46
C PHE A 161 3.63 18.85 1.65
N ALA A 162 2.32 19.07 1.52
CA ALA A 162 1.71 20.40 1.68
C ALA A 162 1.36 20.69 3.15
N LYS A 163 2.37 20.78 4.03
CA LYS A 163 2.23 20.88 5.50
C LYS A 163 1.11 21.83 5.95
N ASP A 164 1.12 23.07 5.48
CA ASP A 164 0.16 24.11 5.91
C ASP A 164 -1.22 23.99 5.23
N LEU A 165 -1.34 23.13 4.21
CA LEU A 165 -2.56 22.97 3.42
C LEU A 165 -3.18 21.58 3.56
N ARG A 166 -2.58 20.65 4.33
CA ARG A 166 -3.08 19.26 4.45
C ARG A 166 -4.55 19.20 4.87
N LEU A 167 -4.95 19.97 5.87
CA LEU A 167 -6.34 20.00 6.34
C LEU A 167 -7.28 20.67 5.34
N GLU A 168 -6.82 21.72 4.63
CA GLU A 168 -7.59 22.35 3.55
C GLU A 168 -7.79 21.38 2.38
N GLN A 169 -6.74 20.65 1.98
CA GLN A 169 -6.83 19.61 0.97
C GLN A 169 -7.78 18.48 1.43
N TRP A 170 -7.71 18.08 2.70
CA TRP A 170 -8.61 17.06 3.24
C TRP A 170 -10.08 17.52 3.25
N GLN A 171 -10.36 18.78 3.58
CA GLN A 171 -11.70 19.34 3.49
C GLN A 171 -12.25 19.27 2.05
N ALA A 172 -11.43 19.57 1.05
CA ALA A 172 -11.84 19.44 -0.35
C ALA A 172 -12.18 17.98 -0.72
N PHE A 173 -11.43 17.00 -0.18
CA PHE A 173 -11.72 15.58 -0.36
C PHE A 173 -13.07 15.17 0.26
N LEU A 174 -13.38 15.68 1.46
CA LEU A 174 -14.67 15.45 2.12
C LEU A 174 -15.83 16.00 1.28
N ASP A 175 -15.67 17.19 0.72
CA ASP A 175 -16.70 17.81 -0.11
C ASP A 175 -16.86 17.07 -1.46
N LEU A 176 -15.77 16.61 -2.09
CA LEU A 176 -15.82 15.76 -3.29
C LEU A 176 -16.56 14.43 -3.02
N LYS A 177 -16.38 13.84 -1.85
CA LYS A 177 -17.12 12.64 -1.43
C LYS A 177 -18.60 12.95 -1.24
N LYS A 178 -18.93 14.04 -0.56
CA LYS A 178 -20.30 14.50 -0.35
C LYS A 178 -21.02 14.78 -1.67
N ASP A 179 -20.31 15.32 -2.66
CA ASP A 179 -20.83 15.63 -3.99
C ASP A 179 -20.94 14.39 -4.90
N GLY A 180 -20.54 13.20 -4.42
CA GLY A 180 -20.60 11.94 -5.17
C GLY A 180 -19.59 11.86 -6.33
N LYS A 181 -18.54 12.67 -6.32
CA LYS A 181 -17.44 12.61 -7.29
C LYS A 181 -16.48 11.47 -6.98
N VAL A 182 -16.37 11.11 -5.70
CA VAL A 182 -15.53 10.01 -5.20
C VAL A 182 -16.29 9.20 -4.15
N LYS A 183 -16.20 7.86 -4.20
CA LYS A 183 -16.87 6.99 -3.22
C LYS A 183 -16.13 6.98 -1.89
N ASN A 184 -14.80 6.85 -1.96
CA ASN A 184 -13.95 6.78 -0.80
C ASN A 184 -12.78 7.75 -0.95
N ILE A 185 -12.35 8.31 0.18
CA ILE A 185 -11.20 9.20 0.25
C ILE A 185 -10.12 8.61 1.15
N GLY A 186 -8.88 8.87 0.80
CA GLY A 186 -7.75 8.37 1.57
C GLY A 186 -6.49 9.19 1.32
N VAL A 187 -5.41 8.68 1.85
CA VAL A 187 -4.09 9.31 1.77
C VAL A 187 -3.05 8.31 1.28
N SER A 188 -1.89 8.82 0.92
CA SER A 188 -0.72 8.00 0.61
C SER A 188 0.50 8.60 1.32
N ASN A 189 1.36 7.74 1.88
CA ASN A 189 2.58 8.14 2.56
C ASN A 189 2.39 9.00 3.84
N TYR A 190 1.23 8.92 4.47
CA TYR A 190 0.97 9.60 5.74
C TYR A 190 1.49 8.77 6.92
N ASN A 191 2.22 9.40 7.82
CA ASN A 191 2.61 8.81 9.10
C ASN A 191 1.52 9.03 10.16
N SER A 192 1.74 8.53 11.40
CA SER A 192 0.76 8.68 12.48
C SER A 192 0.51 10.13 12.89
N HIS A 193 1.51 11.02 12.75
CA HIS A 193 1.35 12.45 13.02
C HIS A 193 0.40 13.12 12.04
N HIS A 194 0.59 12.84 10.75
CA HIS A 194 -0.28 13.40 9.69
C HIS A 194 -1.73 12.92 9.83
N LEU A 195 -1.92 11.66 10.25
CA LEU A 195 -3.26 11.13 10.52
C LEU A 195 -3.88 11.75 11.76
N GLN A 196 -3.07 12.02 12.81
CA GLN A 196 -3.51 12.70 14.02
C GLN A 196 -3.99 14.12 13.74
N GLU A 197 -3.39 14.85 12.80
CA GLU A 197 -3.87 16.19 12.40
C GLU A 197 -5.33 16.15 11.88
N ILE A 198 -5.68 15.11 11.11
CA ILE A 198 -7.05 14.91 10.60
C ILE A 198 -8.01 14.60 11.75
N GLU A 199 -7.61 13.75 12.70
CA GLU A 199 -8.40 13.40 13.87
C GLU A 199 -8.61 14.62 14.80
N ASP A 200 -7.54 15.36 15.09
CA ASP A 200 -7.59 16.55 15.95
C ASP A 200 -8.47 17.66 15.38
N ALA A 201 -8.57 17.73 14.04
CA ALA A 201 -9.50 18.63 13.34
C ALA A 201 -10.96 18.14 13.40
N GLY A 202 -11.22 16.94 13.93
CA GLY A 202 -12.56 16.36 14.02
C GLY A 202 -13.13 15.91 12.66
N PHE A 203 -12.27 15.68 11.67
CA PHE A 203 -12.67 15.23 10.36
C PHE A 203 -12.88 13.70 10.29
N GLU A 204 -13.64 13.24 9.28
CA GLU A 204 -13.70 11.82 8.94
C GLU A 204 -12.28 11.31 8.61
N MET A 205 -11.93 10.14 9.16
CA MET A 205 -10.63 9.51 8.92
C MET A 205 -10.53 8.93 7.51
N PRO A 206 -9.30 8.85 6.95
CA PRO A 206 -9.08 8.24 5.64
C PRO A 206 -9.55 6.77 5.62
N ALA A 207 -10.19 6.34 4.54
CA ALA A 207 -10.54 4.93 4.34
C ALA A 207 -9.30 4.05 4.10
N ALA A 208 -8.23 4.64 3.55
CA ALA A 208 -6.99 3.92 3.24
C ALA A 208 -5.76 4.85 3.34
N ASN A 209 -4.61 4.23 3.62
CA ASN A 209 -3.28 4.85 3.49
C ASN A 209 -2.41 3.96 2.60
N GLN A 210 -2.09 4.45 1.40
CA GLN A 210 -1.27 3.70 0.45
C GLN A 210 0.21 4.01 0.70
N ILE A 211 0.98 3.00 1.13
CA ILE A 211 2.38 3.14 1.53
C ILE A 211 3.25 2.04 0.93
N GLU A 212 4.57 2.26 0.91
CA GLU A 212 5.51 1.20 0.53
C GLU A 212 5.46 0.07 1.55
N ILE A 213 5.14 -1.17 1.11
CA ILE A 213 5.14 -2.35 1.99
C ILE A 213 5.71 -3.55 1.25
N HIS A 214 6.76 -4.14 1.83
CA HIS A 214 7.37 -5.40 1.44
C HIS A 214 8.25 -5.90 2.61
N PRO A 215 8.83 -7.11 2.58
CA PRO A 215 9.63 -7.65 3.71
C PRO A 215 10.80 -6.77 4.16
N TYR A 216 11.32 -5.89 3.29
CA TYR A 216 12.39 -4.92 3.62
C TYR A 216 11.87 -3.55 4.06
N HIS A 217 10.55 -3.34 4.04
CA HIS A 217 9.93 -2.11 4.50
C HIS A 217 8.54 -2.42 5.06
N LEU A 218 8.53 -2.79 6.34
CA LEU A 218 7.30 -3.10 7.08
C LEU A 218 6.64 -1.81 7.58
N ILE A 219 5.35 -1.88 7.84
CA ILE A 219 4.64 -0.76 8.47
C ILE A 219 5.24 -0.53 9.86
N ARG A 220 5.58 0.72 10.16
CA ARG A 220 6.11 1.10 11.49
C ARG A 220 5.05 0.79 12.56
N PRO A 221 5.42 0.19 13.70
CA PRO A 221 4.46 -0.27 14.71
C PRO A 221 3.50 0.82 15.21
N THR A 222 3.96 2.06 15.32
CA THR A 222 3.11 3.21 15.72
C THR A 222 2.05 3.50 14.67
N LEU A 223 2.43 3.51 13.39
CA LEU A 223 1.51 3.74 12.27
C LEU A 223 0.53 2.57 12.11
N ASP A 224 1.01 1.33 12.21
CA ASP A 224 0.17 0.12 12.13
C ASP A 224 -0.91 0.11 13.22
N SER A 225 -0.52 0.41 14.46
CA SER A 225 -1.45 0.50 15.59
C SER A 225 -2.49 1.60 15.37
N TYR A 226 -2.05 2.77 14.88
CA TYR A 226 -2.94 3.91 14.63
C TYR A 226 -3.94 3.60 13.51
N MET A 227 -3.46 3.09 12.39
CA MET A 227 -4.34 2.70 11.26
C MET A 227 -5.33 1.62 11.67
N THR A 228 -4.89 0.65 12.48
CA THR A 228 -5.78 -0.40 13.00
C THR A 228 -6.89 0.16 13.88
N GLU A 229 -6.57 1.06 14.81
CA GLU A 229 -7.52 1.68 15.72
C GLU A 229 -8.60 2.46 14.95
N HIS A 230 -8.19 3.18 13.91
CA HIS A 230 -9.07 4.01 13.09
C HIS A 230 -9.62 3.30 11.85
N LYS A 231 -9.37 1.99 11.68
CA LYS A 231 -9.83 1.17 10.54
C LYS A 231 -9.36 1.71 9.18
N ILE A 232 -8.15 2.25 9.11
CA ILE A 232 -7.53 2.76 7.89
C ILE A 232 -6.83 1.61 7.19
N LEU A 233 -7.26 1.26 5.97
CA LEU A 233 -6.70 0.15 5.21
C LEU A 233 -5.29 0.49 4.68
N PRO A 234 -4.24 -0.28 5.03
CA PRO A 234 -2.95 -0.16 4.36
C PRO A 234 -3.01 -0.78 2.97
N ILE A 235 -2.58 -0.04 1.95
CA ILE A 235 -2.44 -0.52 0.58
C ILE A 235 -0.96 -0.55 0.22
N ALA A 236 -0.45 -1.69 -0.25
CA ALA A 236 0.97 -1.90 -0.52
C ALA A 236 1.35 -1.51 -1.95
N TYR A 237 2.08 -0.40 -2.11
CA TYR A 237 2.76 -0.15 -3.37
C TYR A 237 4.21 -0.66 -3.33
N SER A 238 4.84 -0.80 -4.49
CA SER A 238 6.23 -1.27 -4.66
C SER A 238 6.53 -2.62 -4.01
N SER A 239 5.54 -3.50 -3.86
CA SER A 239 5.68 -4.82 -3.23
C SER A 239 6.78 -5.70 -3.86
N LEU A 240 7.19 -5.42 -5.10
CA LEU A 240 8.25 -6.10 -5.84
C LEU A 240 9.61 -5.39 -5.75
N ALA A 241 9.73 -4.32 -4.95
CA ALA A 241 10.97 -3.55 -4.82
C ALA A 241 12.18 -4.41 -4.36
N PRO A 242 12.04 -5.46 -3.56
CA PRO A 242 13.16 -6.35 -3.21
C PRO A 242 13.80 -7.07 -4.40
N ILE A 243 13.11 -7.24 -5.53
CA ILE A 243 13.64 -7.99 -6.67
C ILE A 243 14.80 -7.25 -7.33
N PRO A 244 15.95 -7.92 -7.64
CA PRO A 244 17.15 -7.26 -8.17
C PRO A 244 16.91 -6.42 -9.41
N ASN A 245 16.12 -6.88 -10.36
CA ASN A 245 15.82 -6.21 -11.63
C ASN A 245 14.58 -5.30 -11.59
N TRP A 246 14.05 -5.04 -10.42
CA TRP A 246 12.96 -4.10 -10.26
C TRP A 246 13.42 -2.69 -10.67
N ARG A 247 12.77 -2.09 -11.66
CA ARG A 247 13.14 -0.81 -12.27
C ARG A 247 14.51 -0.77 -12.97
N GLU A 248 15.01 -1.90 -13.47
CA GLU A 248 16.20 -1.90 -14.31
C GLU A 248 16.05 -0.89 -15.47
N GLY A 249 17.07 -0.05 -15.67
CA GLY A 249 17.05 1.04 -16.66
C GLY A 249 16.27 2.30 -16.25
N SER A 250 15.65 2.34 -15.08
CA SER A 250 14.99 3.55 -14.57
C SER A 250 15.98 4.47 -13.86
N ARG A 251 15.80 5.81 -14.02
CA ARG A 251 16.54 6.84 -13.25
C ARG A 251 16.34 6.73 -11.73
N TRP A 252 15.35 5.97 -11.28
CA TRP A 252 14.99 5.73 -9.88
C TRP A 252 15.62 4.46 -9.30
N ASN A 253 16.69 3.95 -9.89
CA ASN A 253 17.33 2.70 -9.48
C ASN A 253 18.24 2.90 -8.26
N GLY A 254 17.67 3.17 -7.09
CA GLY A 254 18.35 3.44 -5.82
C GLY A 254 18.60 2.22 -4.94
N LYS A 255 18.70 0.99 -5.50
CA LYS A 255 18.89 -0.23 -4.69
C LYS A 255 20.25 -0.29 -4.00
N PRO A 256 20.28 -0.77 -2.74
CA PRO A 256 21.51 -1.17 -2.10
C PRO A 256 22.25 -2.25 -2.92
N GLU A 257 23.58 -2.23 -2.90
CA GLU A 257 24.40 -3.18 -3.66
C GLU A 257 24.09 -4.64 -3.32
N GLN A 258 23.79 -4.93 -2.05
CA GLN A 258 23.40 -6.26 -1.57
C GLN A 258 22.13 -6.81 -2.24
N MET A 259 21.21 -5.95 -2.68
CA MET A 259 20.02 -6.36 -3.43
C MET A 259 20.28 -6.55 -4.92
N LYS A 260 21.46 -6.17 -5.41
CA LYS A 260 21.84 -6.34 -6.82
C LYS A 260 22.56 -7.66 -7.09
N THR A 261 23.19 -8.27 -6.09
CA THR A 261 24.20 -9.30 -6.29
C THR A 261 24.03 -10.58 -5.45
N GLY A 262 23.01 -10.69 -4.56
CA GLY A 262 22.87 -11.80 -3.64
C GLY A 262 21.66 -12.70 -3.90
N SER A 263 21.75 -13.98 -3.48
CA SER A 263 20.55 -14.80 -3.28
C SER A 263 19.76 -14.21 -2.12
N MET A 264 18.51 -13.86 -2.40
CA MET A 264 17.64 -13.28 -1.40
C MET A 264 16.86 -14.39 -0.69
N PRO A 265 16.62 -14.33 0.62
CA PRO A 265 15.92 -15.40 1.35
C PRO A 265 14.58 -15.82 0.75
N TYR A 266 13.90 -14.92 0.05
CA TYR A 266 12.64 -15.23 -0.60
C TYR A 266 12.79 -16.10 -1.85
N GLU A 267 13.97 -16.18 -2.49
CA GLU A 267 14.20 -17.04 -3.66
C GLU A 267 14.11 -18.52 -3.28
N ASP A 268 14.73 -18.93 -2.17
CA ASP A 268 14.67 -20.33 -1.69
C ASP A 268 13.24 -20.71 -1.29
N ILE A 269 12.51 -19.77 -0.66
CA ILE A 269 11.11 -20.00 -0.29
C ILE A 269 10.24 -20.10 -1.56
N ALA A 270 10.48 -19.26 -2.57
CA ALA A 270 9.74 -19.32 -3.84
C ALA A 270 9.95 -20.69 -4.54
N ILE A 271 11.18 -21.21 -4.54
CA ILE A 271 11.51 -22.55 -5.06
C ILE A 271 10.72 -23.64 -4.32
N LYS A 272 10.62 -23.56 -2.98
CA LYS A 272 9.86 -24.50 -2.16
C LYS A 272 8.39 -24.61 -2.60
N TYR A 273 7.78 -23.46 -2.95
CA TYR A 273 6.38 -23.38 -3.41
C TYR A 273 6.23 -23.55 -4.92
N GLN A 274 7.31 -23.74 -5.68
CA GLN A 274 7.35 -23.84 -7.14
C GLN A 274 6.70 -22.61 -7.82
N VAL A 275 6.94 -21.43 -7.28
CA VAL A 275 6.47 -20.14 -7.78
C VAL A 275 7.64 -19.20 -8.05
N SER A 276 7.39 -18.11 -8.76
CA SER A 276 8.40 -17.07 -8.92
C SER A 276 8.52 -16.19 -7.69
N ALA A 277 9.66 -15.53 -7.53
CA ALA A 277 9.88 -14.55 -6.47
C ALA A 277 8.82 -13.41 -6.49
N PRO A 278 8.42 -12.84 -7.66
CA PRO A 278 7.28 -11.93 -7.73
C PRO A 278 6.00 -12.49 -7.12
N GLN A 279 5.61 -13.71 -7.48
CA GLN A 279 4.40 -14.34 -6.96
C GLN A 279 4.47 -14.51 -5.43
N LEU A 280 5.63 -14.96 -4.91
CA LEU A 280 5.81 -15.11 -3.47
C LEU A 280 5.65 -13.78 -2.72
N LEU A 281 6.31 -12.70 -3.21
CA LEU A 281 6.25 -11.39 -2.55
C LEU A 281 4.83 -10.78 -2.60
N LEU A 282 4.11 -10.94 -3.72
CA LEU A 282 2.73 -10.49 -3.84
C LEU A 282 1.81 -11.30 -2.92
N LYS A 283 1.97 -12.64 -2.88
CA LYS A 283 1.18 -13.50 -1.99
C LYS A 283 1.44 -13.20 -0.52
N TRP A 284 2.69 -12.91 -0.14
CA TRP A 284 3.03 -12.45 1.19
C TRP A 284 2.22 -11.19 1.58
N GLY A 285 2.19 -10.17 0.70
CA GLY A 285 1.40 -8.97 0.94
C GLY A 285 -0.09 -9.25 1.12
N ILE A 286 -0.67 -10.11 0.26
CA ILE A 286 -2.07 -10.51 0.33
C ILE A 286 -2.37 -11.29 1.62
N GLN A 287 -1.51 -12.23 2.01
CA GLN A 287 -1.70 -13.00 3.26
C GLN A 287 -1.47 -12.15 4.52
N MET A 288 -0.71 -11.04 4.41
CA MET A 288 -0.67 -10.00 5.45
C MET A 288 -1.93 -9.13 5.47
N GLY A 289 -2.84 -9.30 4.51
CA GLY A 289 -4.07 -8.54 4.39
C GLY A 289 -3.96 -7.23 3.62
N TYR A 290 -2.86 -7.01 2.89
CA TYR A 290 -2.63 -5.80 2.12
C TYR A 290 -3.00 -5.98 0.65
N PRO A 291 -3.85 -5.12 0.04
CA PRO A 291 -3.92 -5.02 -1.41
C PRO A 291 -2.57 -4.66 -1.99
N VAL A 292 -2.19 -5.33 -3.08
CA VAL A 292 -0.90 -5.14 -3.75
C VAL A 292 -1.07 -4.60 -5.15
N LEU A 293 -0.14 -3.76 -5.60
CA LEU A 293 -0.24 -2.97 -6.84
C LEU A 293 0.95 -3.26 -7.78
N PRO A 294 1.14 -4.52 -8.25
CA PRO A 294 2.21 -4.81 -9.19
C PRO A 294 2.02 -4.09 -10.53
N LYS A 295 3.13 -3.62 -11.11
CA LYS A 295 3.18 -3.02 -12.44
C LYS A 295 3.97 -3.88 -13.40
N SER A 296 3.42 -4.12 -14.58
CA SER A 296 4.17 -4.66 -15.70
C SER A 296 3.62 -4.17 -17.03
N VAL A 297 4.50 -4.02 -18.03
CA VAL A 297 4.11 -3.80 -19.44
C VAL A 297 4.08 -5.12 -20.23
N LYS A 298 4.54 -6.23 -19.63
CA LYS A 298 4.61 -7.55 -20.28
C LYS A 298 3.39 -8.36 -19.89
N LYS A 299 2.61 -8.81 -20.89
CA LYS A 299 1.38 -9.59 -20.70
C LYS A 299 1.61 -10.86 -19.87
N ASP A 300 2.73 -11.56 -20.09
CA ASP A 300 3.04 -12.79 -19.35
C ASP A 300 3.26 -12.50 -17.85
N ARG A 301 3.95 -11.40 -17.52
CA ARG A 301 4.10 -10.97 -16.11
C ARG A 301 2.80 -10.48 -15.50
N LEU A 302 1.93 -9.81 -16.26
CA LEU A 302 0.57 -9.47 -15.77
C LEU A 302 -0.21 -10.72 -15.41
N LYS A 303 -0.17 -11.75 -16.29
CA LYS A 303 -0.81 -13.05 -16.04
C LYS A 303 -0.22 -13.76 -14.82
N GLU A 304 1.10 -13.72 -14.66
CA GLU A 304 1.81 -14.30 -13.52
C GLU A 304 1.43 -13.59 -12.21
N ASN A 305 1.45 -12.26 -12.20
CA ASN A 305 1.16 -11.46 -11.01
C ASN A 305 -0.26 -11.66 -10.48
N ILE A 306 -1.26 -11.88 -11.33
CA ILE A 306 -2.64 -12.09 -10.89
C ILE A 306 -2.92 -13.54 -10.47
N ASN A 307 -2.11 -14.50 -10.90
CA ASN A 307 -2.31 -15.92 -10.63
C ASN A 307 -1.65 -16.32 -9.31
N LEU A 308 -2.30 -16.02 -8.18
CA LEU A 308 -1.78 -16.25 -6.83
C LEU A 308 -2.63 -17.21 -5.97
N ASP A 309 -3.73 -17.74 -6.50
CA ASP A 309 -4.70 -18.55 -5.71
C ASP A 309 -4.29 -20.03 -5.62
N HIS A 310 -3.29 -20.46 -6.38
CA HIS A 310 -2.89 -21.86 -6.47
C HIS A 310 -1.94 -22.31 -5.37
N PHE A 311 -1.50 -21.42 -4.47
CA PHE A 311 -0.63 -21.74 -3.34
C PHE A 311 -0.91 -20.84 -2.14
N GLU A 312 -0.52 -21.32 -0.96
CA GLU A 312 -0.54 -20.58 0.31
C GLU A 312 0.82 -20.68 0.98
N ILE A 313 1.33 -19.57 1.50
CA ILE A 313 2.60 -19.53 2.25
C ILE A 313 2.30 -19.97 3.68
N SER A 314 3.06 -20.92 4.20
CA SER A 314 2.91 -21.40 5.58
C SER A 314 3.21 -20.28 6.60
N LEU A 315 2.67 -20.39 7.81
CA LEU A 315 2.92 -19.41 8.87
C LEU A 315 4.43 -19.31 9.21
N GLU A 316 5.16 -20.42 9.13
CA GLU A 316 6.61 -20.47 9.33
C GLU A 316 7.33 -19.63 8.28
N ASP A 317 7.01 -19.82 7.00
CA ASP A 317 7.64 -19.08 5.90
C ASP A 317 7.19 -17.61 5.87
N MET A 318 5.92 -17.31 6.21
CA MET A 318 5.45 -15.93 6.41
C MET A 318 6.26 -15.23 7.49
N THR A 319 6.52 -15.91 8.60
CA THR A 319 7.34 -15.40 9.70
C THR A 319 8.80 -15.21 9.28
N ALA A 320 9.36 -16.17 8.54
CA ALA A 320 10.72 -16.08 8.03
C ALA A 320 10.88 -14.88 7.06
N LEU A 321 9.95 -14.71 6.12
CA LEU A 321 9.94 -13.58 5.20
C LEU A 321 9.83 -12.23 5.92
N THR A 322 8.92 -12.12 6.88
CA THR A 322 8.67 -10.90 7.64
C THR A 322 9.86 -10.51 8.52
N ASN A 323 10.55 -11.49 9.11
CA ASN A 323 11.64 -11.24 10.05
C ASN A 323 13.02 -11.18 9.40
N ALA A 324 13.16 -11.61 8.16
CA ALA A 324 14.45 -11.74 7.49
C ALA A 324 15.30 -10.47 7.46
N HIS A 325 14.65 -9.31 7.53
CA HIS A 325 15.30 -7.99 7.35
C HIS A 325 14.83 -6.95 8.36
N LEU A 326 14.45 -7.34 9.57
CA LEU A 326 13.99 -6.42 10.62
C LEU A 326 15.04 -5.37 10.98
N ASP A 327 16.32 -5.69 10.89
CA ASP A 327 17.47 -4.82 11.14
C ASP A 327 17.87 -3.96 9.93
N GLN A 328 17.28 -4.19 8.76
CA GLN A 328 17.63 -3.58 7.49
C GLN A 328 16.44 -2.90 6.80
N GLN A 329 15.45 -2.47 7.57
CA GLN A 329 14.26 -1.83 7.04
C GLN A 329 14.63 -0.56 6.25
N LYS A 330 14.18 -0.47 5.01
CA LYS A 330 14.52 0.62 4.11
C LYS A 330 13.48 0.86 3.05
N CYS A 331 13.11 2.13 2.87
CA CYS A 331 12.35 2.58 1.71
C CYS A 331 13.19 2.42 0.43
N LEU A 332 12.65 1.74 -0.58
CA LEU A 332 13.29 1.45 -1.87
C LEU A 332 12.64 2.19 -3.04
N ALA A 333 11.40 2.65 -2.86
CA ALA A 333 10.62 3.28 -3.92
C ALA A 333 11.05 4.72 -4.18
N TRP A 334 11.46 5.45 -3.17
CA TRP A 334 11.86 6.85 -3.28
C TRP A 334 13.37 7.00 -3.47
N SER A 335 13.80 8.08 -4.13
CA SER A 335 15.20 8.30 -4.46
C SER A 335 16.03 8.66 -3.23
N ASN A 336 17.31 8.28 -3.26
CA ASN A 336 18.33 8.68 -2.26
C ASN A 336 18.04 8.27 -0.82
N GLY A 337 17.20 7.21 -0.60
CA GLY A 337 16.86 6.73 0.73
C GLY A 337 15.89 7.64 1.48
N PHE A 338 15.26 8.58 0.80
CA PHE A 338 14.16 9.37 1.35
C PHE A 338 12.96 8.46 1.59
N ASP A 339 12.36 8.55 2.76
CA ASP A 339 11.08 7.91 3.09
C ASP A 339 10.06 9.02 3.35
N PRO A 340 9.00 9.11 2.55
CA PRO A 340 7.97 10.14 2.74
C PRO A 340 7.26 10.04 4.11
N LEU A 341 7.32 8.88 4.76
CA LEU A 341 6.84 8.73 6.14
C LEU A 341 7.69 9.51 7.17
N ASP A 342 8.88 10.01 6.79
CA ASP A 342 9.71 10.89 7.63
C ASP A 342 9.44 12.38 7.38
N SER A 343 8.49 12.73 6.49
CA SER A 343 8.08 14.11 6.27
C SER A 343 7.45 14.73 7.52
N GLU A 344 7.69 16.04 7.72
CA GLU A 344 7.11 16.82 8.83
C GLU A 344 5.65 17.22 8.54
#